data_c9f405928e4248a080345253b19cfa20
#
_entry.id   c9f405928e4248a080345253b19cfa20
#
_cell.length_a   1.000
_cell.length_b   1.000
_cell.length_c   1.000
_cell.angle_alpha   90.00
_cell.angle_beta   90.00
_cell.angle_gamma   90.00
#
_symmetry.space_group_name_H-M   'P 1'
#
loop_
_entity.id
_entity.type
_entity.pdbx_description
1 polymer ?
#
loop_
_entity_poly.entity_id
_entity_poly.type
_entity_poly.pdbx_seq_one_letter_code
_entity_poly.pdbx_strand_id
1 'polypeptide(L)'
;MPFASSESDLHDGREDSRRAQRHLEQEGLLRSSALSADDRAVVLTDRGRDLLEANWHERHDRSWEPQQAFYAGLRKPRELTHDSKVYRAYSRAEEGIREQGGRVERVVLDYELKRDYERFLHERNRGRKDCDGRPDREPEEIARWAREHDLPYQDGHVHFPDARIEYEDRDGRSRHEDIEIVTGHYRGAHAGAVARSGFSCYRAIGGMFGGCASTGRRGGSRHPRLAEELLG
;
A
#
# COMPACT_ATOMS: atom_id res chain seq x y z
N MET A 1 6.54 -19.01 -29.59
CA MET A 1 6.80 -20.19 -28.75
C MET A 1 6.76 -19.73 -27.31
N PRO A 2 5.73 -20.06 -26.50
CA PRO A 2 5.72 -19.73 -25.08
C PRO A 2 6.69 -20.67 -24.36
N PHE A 3 7.64 -20.10 -23.62
CA PHE A 3 8.46 -20.86 -22.68
C PHE A 3 7.54 -21.32 -21.54
N ALA A 4 7.21 -22.60 -21.54
CA ALA A 4 6.61 -23.24 -20.37
C ALA A 4 7.73 -23.37 -19.33
N SER A 5 7.68 -22.55 -18.28
CA SER A 5 8.48 -22.78 -17.07
C SER A 5 8.08 -24.14 -16.52
N SER A 6 9.03 -25.05 -16.37
CA SER A 6 8.76 -26.40 -15.89
C SER A 6 8.36 -26.35 -14.40
N GLU A 7 7.52 -27.26 -13.93
CA GLU A 7 7.16 -27.37 -12.52
C GLU A 7 8.39 -27.54 -11.60
N SER A 8 9.50 -28.05 -12.14
CA SER A 8 10.79 -28.16 -11.46
C SER A 8 11.40 -26.78 -11.16
N ASP A 9 11.31 -25.80 -12.05
CA ASP A 9 11.88 -24.46 -11.85
C ASP A 9 11.11 -23.69 -10.76
N LEU A 10 9.80 -23.89 -10.67
CA LEU A 10 8.96 -23.30 -9.61
C LEU A 10 9.22 -23.95 -8.24
N HIS A 11 9.57 -25.22 -8.21
CA HIS A 11 9.88 -25.95 -6.96
C HIS A 11 11.24 -25.51 -6.40
N ASP A 12 12.24 -25.38 -7.27
CA ASP A 12 13.60 -24.95 -6.93
C ASP A 12 13.61 -23.53 -6.37
N GLY A 13 12.90 -22.59 -6.99
CA GLY A 13 12.79 -21.22 -6.51
C GLY A 13 12.09 -21.08 -5.15
N ARG A 14 11.19 -22.00 -4.79
CA ARG A 14 10.53 -22.03 -3.45
C ARG A 14 11.47 -22.54 -2.36
N GLU A 15 12.31 -23.51 -2.67
CA GLU A 15 13.29 -24.04 -1.71
C GLU A 15 14.39 -23.01 -1.45
N ASP A 16 14.89 -22.34 -2.47
CA ASP A 16 15.85 -21.26 -2.33
C ASP A 16 15.32 -20.08 -1.51
N SER A 17 14.07 -19.68 -1.74
CA SER A 17 13.42 -18.64 -0.93
C SER A 17 13.29 -19.05 0.55
N ARG A 18 12.93 -20.30 0.84
CA ARG A 18 12.85 -20.79 2.22
C ARG A 18 14.23 -20.90 2.89
N ARG A 19 15.26 -21.22 2.13
CA ARG A 19 16.64 -21.27 2.61
C ARG A 19 17.15 -19.89 2.95
N ALA A 20 16.93 -18.92 2.05
CA ALA A 20 17.27 -17.52 2.27
C ALA A 20 16.54 -16.95 3.50
N GLN A 21 15.23 -17.21 3.63
CA GLN A 21 14.45 -16.78 4.79
C GLN A 21 15.03 -17.33 6.09
N ARG A 22 15.31 -18.64 6.17
CA ARG A 22 15.92 -19.27 7.37
C ARG A 22 17.27 -18.66 7.73
N HIS A 23 18.10 -18.36 6.73
CA HIS A 23 19.37 -17.69 6.95
C HIS A 23 19.18 -16.28 7.54
N LEU A 24 18.28 -15.49 6.97
CA LEU A 24 17.98 -14.14 7.47
C LEU A 24 17.35 -14.15 8.89
N GLU A 25 16.58 -15.19 9.20
CA GLU A 25 16.05 -15.40 10.57
C GLU A 25 17.16 -15.76 11.56
N GLN A 26 18.11 -16.61 11.17
CA GLN A 26 19.29 -16.95 11.99
C GLN A 26 20.20 -15.74 12.23
N GLU A 27 20.35 -14.88 11.24
CA GLU A 27 21.06 -13.60 11.36
C GLU A 27 20.30 -12.55 12.19
N GLY A 28 19.05 -12.85 12.58
CA GLY A 28 18.21 -11.94 13.35
C GLY A 28 17.73 -10.73 12.57
N LEU A 29 17.69 -10.82 11.23
CA LEU A 29 17.21 -9.76 10.35
C LEU A 29 15.70 -9.85 10.11
N LEU A 30 15.16 -11.07 10.15
CA LEU A 30 13.75 -11.36 9.98
C LEU A 30 13.21 -12.12 11.21
N ARG A 31 11.90 -12.08 11.37
CA ARG A 31 11.14 -12.90 12.32
C ARG A 31 9.85 -13.38 11.68
N SER A 32 9.54 -14.67 11.83
CA SER A 32 8.26 -15.23 11.42
C SER A 32 7.22 -15.17 12.54
N SER A 33 5.99 -14.88 12.17
CA SER A 33 4.81 -14.93 13.05
C SER A 33 3.70 -15.74 12.38
N ALA A 34 3.04 -16.63 13.13
CA ALA A 34 1.91 -17.40 12.62
C ALA A 34 0.71 -16.47 12.34
N LEU A 35 0.09 -16.62 11.18
CA LEU A 35 -1.17 -15.98 10.80
C LEU A 35 -2.35 -16.94 10.97
N SER A 36 -2.12 -18.19 10.58
CA SER A 36 -3.07 -19.30 10.69
C SER A 36 -2.29 -20.60 10.88
N ALA A 37 -2.95 -21.75 10.81
CA ALA A 37 -2.28 -23.06 10.88
C ALA A 37 -1.25 -23.23 9.75
N ASP A 38 -1.55 -22.72 8.56
CA ASP A 38 -0.77 -22.94 7.34
C ASP A 38 -0.04 -21.68 6.84
N ASP A 39 -0.43 -20.49 7.33
CA ASP A 39 0.12 -19.20 6.89
C ASP A 39 1.02 -18.57 7.95
N ARG A 40 2.14 -18.01 7.50
CA ARG A 40 3.08 -17.24 8.33
C ARG A 40 3.37 -15.91 7.68
N ALA A 41 3.41 -14.85 8.49
CA ALA A 41 3.95 -13.56 8.07
C ALA A 41 5.43 -13.49 8.44
N VAL A 42 6.22 -12.91 7.57
CA VAL A 42 7.62 -12.60 7.81
C VAL A 42 7.73 -11.09 8.00
N VAL A 43 8.37 -10.67 9.08
CA VAL A 43 8.54 -9.26 9.43
C VAL A 43 10.01 -8.95 9.68
N LEU A 44 10.40 -7.73 9.36
CA LEU A 44 11.73 -7.21 9.71
C LEU A 44 11.88 -7.10 11.23
N THR A 45 13.08 -7.35 11.70
CA THR A 45 13.53 -6.89 13.03
C THR A 45 14.07 -5.46 12.94
N ASP A 46 14.34 -4.81 14.07
CA ASP A 46 15.01 -3.50 14.07
C ASP A 46 16.35 -3.57 13.35
N ARG A 47 17.15 -4.63 13.60
CA ARG A 47 18.43 -4.87 12.91
C ARG A 47 18.23 -5.03 11.39
N GLY A 48 17.18 -5.75 10.97
CA GLY A 48 16.86 -5.92 9.55
C GLY A 48 16.47 -4.61 8.87
N ARG A 49 15.67 -3.79 9.55
CA ARG A 49 15.31 -2.44 9.09
C ARG A 49 16.56 -1.58 8.93
N ASP A 50 17.38 -1.48 9.96
CA ASP A 50 18.57 -0.62 9.97
C ASP A 50 19.54 -1.01 8.84
N LEU A 51 19.69 -2.32 8.58
CA LEU A 51 20.48 -2.82 7.45
C LEU A 51 19.90 -2.43 6.09
N LEU A 52 18.57 -2.52 5.92
CA LEU A 52 17.92 -2.11 4.68
C LEU A 52 18.03 -0.61 4.44
N GLU A 53 17.83 0.20 5.48
CA GLU A 53 17.95 1.66 5.40
C GLU A 53 19.38 2.06 5.02
N ALA A 54 20.41 1.47 5.64
CA ALA A 54 21.80 1.74 5.30
C ALA A 54 22.10 1.41 3.83
N ASN A 55 21.67 0.23 3.35
CA ASN A 55 21.90 -0.18 1.96
C ASN A 55 21.08 0.64 0.95
N TRP A 56 19.89 1.10 1.36
CA TRP A 56 19.06 1.92 0.50
C TRP A 56 19.71 3.28 0.24
N HIS A 57 20.22 3.92 1.29
CA HIS A 57 20.92 5.19 1.18
C HIS A 57 22.16 5.13 0.28
N GLU A 58 22.94 4.04 0.38
CA GLU A 58 24.11 3.85 -0.47
C GLU A 58 23.78 3.73 -1.97
N ARG A 59 22.62 3.15 -2.30
CA ARG A 59 22.21 2.91 -3.70
C ARG A 59 21.45 4.06 -4.33
N HIS A 60 20.79 4.89 -3.52
CA HIS A 60 19.86 5.94 -3.94
C HIS A 60 20.32 7.29 -3.40
N ASP A 61 21.55 7.69 -3.74
CA ASP A 61 22.15 8.98 -3.35
C ASP A 61 21.50 10.18 -4.07
N ARG A 62 20.16 10.18 -4.12
CA ARG A 62 19.36 11.30 -4.62
C ARG A 62 18.62 11.92 -3.45
N SER A 63 19.30 12.86 -2.78
CA SER A 63 18.85 13.52 -1.54
C SER A 63 17.51 14.27 -1.66
N TRP A 64 16.96 14.43 -2.87
CA TRP A 64 15.74 15.15 -3.17
C TRP A 64 14.51 14.24 -3.43
N GLU A 65 14.74 12.92 -3.60
CA GLU A 65 13.62 11.98 -3.78
C GLU A 65 13.06 11.53 -2.42
N PRO A 66 11.73 11.37 -2.29
CA PRO A 66 11.14 10.78 -1.09
C PRO A 66 11.69 9.38 -0.87
N GLN A 67 12.27 9.13 0.29
CA GLN A 67 12.88 7.84 0.60
C GLN A 67 11.83 6.81 0.98
N GLN A 68 12.06 5.53 0.61
CA GLN A 68 11.26 4.42 1.10
C GLN A 68 11.43 4.27 2.60
N ALA A 69 10.33 4.28 3.35
CA ALA A 69 10.34 3.96 4.76
C ALA A 69 10.29 2.43 4.97
N PHE A 70 11.08 1.93 5.90
CA PHE A 70 11.06 0.54 6.32
C PHE A 70 10.58 0.41 7.76
N TYR A 71 9.86 -0.67 8.04
CA TYR A 71 9.22 -0.88 9.35
C TYR A 71 9.62 -2.21 9.93
N ALA A 72 9.96 -2.19 11.21
CA ALA A 72 10.32 -3.36 11.99
C ALA A 72 9.18 -3.79 12.91
N GLY A 73 9.04 -5.10 13.08
CA GLY A 73 8.13 -5.72 14.01
C GLY A 73 6.66 -5.66 13.61
N LEU A 74 5.81 -6.05 14.55
CA LEU A 74 4.36 -6.03 14.43
C LEU A 74 3.82 -4.97 15.39
N ARG A 75 3.39 -3.83 14.87
CA ARG A 75 2.81 -2.77 15.70
C ARG A 75 1.45 -3.15 16.26
N LYS A 76 0.65 -3.82 15.44
CA LYS A 76 -0.72 -4.22 15.77
C LYS A 76 -0.98 -5.64 15.31
N PRO A 77 -0.75 -6.65 16.16
CA PRO A 77 -0.93 -8.06 15.78
C PRO A 77 -2.33 -8.39 15.23
N ARG A 78 -3.36 -7.64 15.67
CA ARG A 78 -4.75 -7.80 15.19
C ARG A 78 -4.92 -7.40 13.73
N GLU A 79 -4.08 -6.51 13.21
CA GLU A 79 -4.12 -6.03 11.82
C GLU A 79 -3.27 -6.90 10.89
N LEU A 80 -2.50 -7.86 11.42
CA LEU A 80 -1.59 -8.69 10.64
C LEU A 80 -2.28 -9.41 9.47
N THR A 81 -3.52 -9.87 9.66
CA THR A 81 -4.32 -10.48 8.58
C THR A 81 -4.67 -9.45 7.51
N HIS A 82 -4.97 -8.22 7.88
CA HIS A 82 -5.22 -7.14 6.93
C HIS A 82 -3.93 -6.78 6.20
N ASP A 83 -2.85 -6.53 6.92
CA ASP A 83 -1.54 -6.17 6.37
C ASP A 83 -1.03 -7.22 5.38
N SER A 84 -1.24 -8.51 5.68
CA SER A 84 -0.89 -9.59 4.75
C SER A 84 -1.70 -9.55 3.44
N LYS A 85 -2.95 -9.07 3.49
CA LYS A 85 -3.78 -8.88 2.30
C LYS A 85 -3.31 -7.67 1.49
N VAL A 86 -2.97 -6.57 2.15
CA VAL A 86 -2.34 -5.39 1.51
C VAL A 86 -1.07 -5.80 0.79
N TYR A 87 -0.18 -6.56 1.45
CA TYR A 87 1.05 -7.06 0.83
C TYR A 87 0.78 -7.94 -0.40
N ARG A 88 -0.20 -8.84 -0.34
CA ARG A 88 -0.56 -9.70 -1.49
C ARG A 88 -1.15 -8.88 -2.65
N ALA A 89 -1.92 -7.83 -2.35
CA ALA A 89 -2.44 -6.91 -3.36
C ALA A 89 -1.29 -6.11 -4.00
N TYR A 90 -0.38 -5.61 -3.18
CA TYR A 90 0.84 -4.94 -3.63
C TYR A 90 1.65 -5.84 -4.59
N SER A 91 1.94 -7.09 -4.22
CA SER A 91 2.73 -7.99 -5.05
C SER A 91 2.11 -8.21 -6.44
N ARG A 92 0.78 -8.27 -6.52
CA ARG A 92 0.07 -8.37 -7.81
C ARG A 92 0.13 -7.10 -8.63
N ALA A 93 -0.06 -5.94 -7.98
CA ALA A 93 0.02 -4.65 -8.63
C ALA A 93 1.45 -4.42 -9.16
N GLU A 94 2.48 -4.73 -8.36
CA GLU A 94 3.89 -4.68 -8.77
C GLU A 94 4.16 -5.56 -10.00
N GLU A 95 3.66 -6.79 -10.02
CA GLU A 95 3.79 -7.69 -11.17
C GLU A 95 3.16 -7.08 -12.41
N GLY A 96 1.94 -6.56 -12.31
CA GLY A 96 1.25 -5.87 -13.41
C GLY A 96 1.98 -4.63 -13.91
N ILE A 97 2.53 -3.81 -13.00
CA ILE A 97 3.36 -2.65 -13.36
C ILE A 97 4.61 -3.10 -14.13
N ARG A 98 5.30 -4.15 -13.65
CA ARG A 98 6.49 -4.69 -14.29
C ARG A 98 6.20 -5.30 -15.67
N GLU A 99 5.09 -6.02 -15.82
CA GLU A 99 4.64 -6.56 -17.11
C GLU A 99 4.36 -5.47 -18.15
N GLN A 100 3.91 -4.30 -17.70
CA GLN A 100 3.69 -3.11 -18.52
C GLN A 100 4.97 -2.31 -18.78
N GLY A 101 6.12 -2.77 -18.28
CA GLY A 101 7.42 -2.11 -18.44
C GLY A 101 7.65 -0.96 -17.46
N GLY A 102 6.83 -0.85 -16.41
CA GLY A 102 7.02 0.12 -15.34
C GLY A 102 7.99 -0.37 -14.26
N ARG A 103 8.43 0.55 -13.42
CA ARG A 103 9.34 0.32 -12.30
C ARG A 103 8.79 0.95 -11.03
N VAL A 104 8.54 0.15 -10.01
CA VAL A 104 8.14 0.65 -8.69
C VAL A 104 9.31 1.42 -8.08
N GLU A 105 9.02 2.61 -7.58
CA GLU A 105 9.97 3.50 -6.93
C GLU A 105 9.77 3.52 -5.42
N ARG A 106 8.51 3.58 -4.99
CA ARG A 106 8.18 3.69 -3.58
C ARG A 106 6.81 3.08 -3.28
N VAL A 107 6.65 2.57 -2.05
CA VAL A 107 5.36 2.19 -1.47
C VAL A 107 5.10 3.06 -0.25
N VAL A 108 3.99 3.77 -0.25
CA VAL A 108 3.53 4.65 0.81
C VAL A 108 2.33 4.00 1.50
N LEU A 109 2.41 3.77 2.80
CA LEU A 109 1.34 3.16 3.57
C LEU A 109 0.36 4.23 4.08
N ASP A 110 -0.86 3.82 4.39
CA ASP A 110 -1.96 4.70 4.83
C ASP A 110 -1.56 5.65 5.97
N TYR A 111 -0.81 5.16 6.94
CA TYR A 111 -0.39 5.95 8.10
C TYR A 111 0.65 7.03 7.75
N GLU A 112 1.44 6.89 6.66
CA GLU A 112 2.33 7.94 6.17
C GLU A 112 1.50 9.08 5.60
N LEU A 113 0.53 8.77 4.74
CA LEU A 113 -0.41 9.75 4.18
C LEU A 113 -1.22 10.44 5.28
N LYS A 114 -1.74 9.66 6.24
CA LYS A 114 -2.47 10.19 7.40
C LYS A 114 -1.59 11.08 8.28
N ARG A 115 -0.33 10.74 8.50
CA ARG A 115 0.61 11.56 9.27
C ARG A 115 0.88 12.90 8.58
N ASP A 116 1.01 12.89 7.25
CA ASP A 116 1.24 14.12 6.50
C ASP A 116 -0.02 15.00 6.47
N TYR A 117 -1.19 14.40 6.41
CA TYR A 117 -2.47 15.09 6.57
C TYR A 117 -2.64 15.68 7.97
N GLU A 118 -2.35 14.93 9.02
CA GLU A 118 -2.38 15.43 10.41
C GLU A 118 -1.41 16.59 10.60
N ARG A 119 -0.22 16.51 10.00
CA ARG A 119 0.73 17.62 10.00
C ARG A 119 0.15 18.87 9.34
N PHE A 120 -0.49 18.72 8.19
CA PHE A 120 -1.17 19.82 7.50
C PHE A 120 -2.30 20.41 8.36
N LEU A 121 -3.15 19.58 8.95
CA LEU A 121 -4.26 20.03 9.79
C LEU A 121 -3.81 20.89 10.97
N HIS A 122 -2.68 20.52 11.60
CA HIS A 122 -2.20 21.16 12.83
C HIS A 122 -1.03 22.13 12.62
N GLU A 123 -0.59 22.37 11.40
CA GLU A 123 0.54 23.24 11.11
C GLU A 123 0.38 24.66 11.64
N ARG A 124 -0.82 25.26 11.50
CA ARG A 124 -1.11 26.62 11.98
C ARG A 124 -1.14 26.73 13.50
N ASN A 125 -1.44 25.62 14.18
CA ASN A 125 -1.50 25.55 15.64
C ASN A 125 -0.14 25.26 16.29
N ARG A 126 0.89 24.95 15.48
CA ARG A 126 2.21 24.62 16.00
C ARG A 126 2.83 25.81 16.75
N GLY A 127 3.11 25.60 18.05
CA GLY A 127 3.72 26.61 18.90
C GLY A 127 2.74 27.64 19.49
N ARG A 128 1.44 27.57 19.17
CA ARG A 128 0.42 28.45 19.77
C ARG A 128 -0.03 27.87 21.11
N LYS A 129 -0.03 28.72 22.14
CA LYS A 129 -0.50 28.35 23.49
C LYS A 129 -1.99 28.55 23.68
N ASP A 130 -2.64 29.28 22.78
CA ASP A 130 -4.03 29.72 22.80
C ASP A 130 -4.95 28.88 21.88
N CYS A 131 -4.42 27.81 21.26
CA CYS A 131 -5.21 26.92 20.42
C CYS A 131 -6.00 25.91 21.28
N ASP A 132 -7.21 25.58 20.83
CA ASP A 132 -8.07 24.58 21.45
C ASP A 132 -7.70 23.11 21.07
N GLY A 133 -6.60 22.93 20.33
CA GLY A 133 -6.12 21.64 19.84
C GLY A 133 -6.89 21.10 18.64
N ARG A 134 -7.90 21.82 18.14
CA ARG A 134 -8.65 21.41 16.94
C ARG A 134 -7.91 21.79 15.67
N PRO A 135 -8.14 21.04 14.56
CA PRO A 135 -7.65 21.45 13.25
C PRO A 135 -8.12 22.85 12.89
N ASP A 136 -7.18 23.70 12.45
CA ASP A 136 -7.47 25.08 12.02
C ASP A 136 -7.37 25.15 10.48
N ARG A 137 -8.30 24.47 9.80
CA ARG A 137 -8.39 24.40 8.34
C ARG A 137 -9.85 24.45 7.89
N GLU A 138 -10.11 25.26 6.90
CA GLU A 138 -11.42 25.33 6.27
C GLU A 138 -11.63 24.12 5.31
N PRO A 139 -12.89 23.70 5.08
CA PRO A 139 -13.20 22.57 4.18
C PRO A 139 -12.59 22.71 2.78
N GLU A 140 -12.53 23.92 2.23
CA GLU A 140 -11.95 24.22 0.92
C GLU A 140 -10.43 24.02 0.89
N GLU A 141 -9.76 24.31 2.00
CA GLU A 141 -8.31 24.07 2.15
C GLU A 141 -8.02 22.58 2.21
N ILE A 142 -8.84 21.83 2.96
CA ILE A 142 -8.76 20.37 3.04
C ILE A 142 -9.00 19.74 1.67
N ALA A 143 -10.03 20.18 0.95
CA ALA A 143 -10.32 19.71 -0.39
C ALA A 143 -9.20 20.04 -1.39
N ARG A 144 -8.53 21.17 -1.22
CA ARG A 144 -7.37 21.55 -2.04
C ARG A 144 -6.19 20.65 -1.73
N TRP A 145 -5.86 20.47 -0.45
CA TRP A 145 -4.78 19.57 -0.01
C TRP A 145 -4.99 18.15 -0.55
N ALA A 146 -6.21 17.63 -0.46
CA ALA A 146 -6.54 16.31 -0.99
C ALA A 146 -6.28 16.21 -2.51
N ARG A 147 -6.67 17.24 -3.30
CA ARG A 147 -6.38 17.29 -4.73
C ARG A 147 -4.90 17.37 -5.06
N GLU A 148 -4.14 18.16 -4.29
CA GLU A 148 -2.68 18.29 -4.46
C GLU A 148 -1.92 16.98 -4.18
N HIS A 149 -2.54 16.10 -3.37
CA HIS A 149 -1.99 14.77 -3.03
C HIS A 149 -2.68 13.63 -3.81
N ASP A 150 -3.48 13.96 -4.83
CA ASP A 150 -4.27 13.01 -5.62
C ASP A 150 -5.12 12.05 -4.73
N LEU A 151 -5.69 12.58 -3.64
CA LEU A 151 -6.57 11.86 -2.73
C LEU A 151 -8.03 12.27 -2.91
N PRO A 152 -8.98 11.32 -2.84
CA PRO A 152 -10.40 11.62 -2.92
C PRO A 152 -10.87 12.43 -1.71
N TYR A 153 -11.67 13.48 -1.97
CA TYR A 153 -12.36 14.23 -0.93
C TYR A 153 -13.87 14.11 -1.17
N GLN A 154 -14.56 13.44 -0.26
CA GLN A 154 -15.98 13.13 -0.37
C GLN A 154 -16.67 13.27 0.99
N ASP A 155 -17.86 13.81 0.99
CA ASP A 155 -18.69 13.97 2.19
C ASP A 155 -17.94 14.67 3.35
N GLY A 156 -17.05 15.63 3.03
CA GLY A 156 -16.26 16.37 4.01
C GLY A 156 -15.01 15.64 4.52
N HIS A 157 -14.67 14.50 3.96
CA HIS A 157 -13.56 13.66 4.41
C HIS A 157 -12.56 13.35 3.29
N VAL A 158 -11.28 13.31 3.65
CA VAL A 158 -10.22 12.76 2.79
C VAL A 158 -10.20 11.24 2.95
N HIS A 159 -10.20 10.52 1.83
CA HIS A 159 -10.09 9.06 1.81
C HIS A 159 -8.65 8.65 1.50
N PHE A 160 -8.12 7.76 2.34
CA PHE A 160 -6.75 7.26 2.22
C PHE A 160 -6.79 5.80 1.78
N PRO A 161 -5.99 5.42 0.77
CA PRO A 161 -5.83 4.01 0.41
C PRO A 161 -5.03 3.26 1.49
N ASP A 162 -5.16 1.95 1.54
CA ASP A 162 -4.34 1.09 2.42
C ASP A 162 -2.85 1.16 2.05
N ALA A 163 -2.56 1.30 0.76
CA ALA A 163 -1.21 1.55 0.25
C ALA A 163 -1.27 2.29 -1.08
N ARG A 164 -0.27 3.13 -1.34
CA ARG A 164 0.00 3.79 -2.62
C ARG A 164 1.31 3.28 -3.19
N ILE A 165 1.31 2.82 -4.43
CA ILE A 165 2.50 2.44 -5.17
C ILE A 165 2.86 3.61 -6.09
N GLU A 166 4.00 4.23 -5.85
CA GLU A 166 4.58 5.23 -6.74
C GLU A 166 5.53 4.51 -7.71
N TYR A 167 5.37 4.75 -9.01
CA TYR A 167 6.15 4.05 -10.03
C TYR A 167 6.39 4.93 -11.27
N GLU A 168 7.44 4.62 -12.00
CA GLU A 168 7.71 5.16 -13.32
C GLU A 168 7.14 4.21 -14.38
N ASP A 169 6.33 4.74 -15.31
CA ASP A 169 5.82 3.95 -16.42
C ASP A 169 6.91 3.75 -17.50
N ARG A 170 6.63 2.91 -18.49
CA ARG A 170 7.56 2.63 -19.61
C ARG A 170 8.00 3.89 -20.39
N ASP A 171 7.25 4.98 -20.28
CA ASP A 171 7.53 6.24 -20.97
C ASP A 171 8.33 7.21 -20.06
N GLY A 172 8.78 6.76 -18.87
CA GLY A 172 9.53 7.55 -17.90
C GLY A 172 8.67 8.56 -17.14
N ARG A 173 7.35 8.35 -17.07
CA ARG A 173 6.44 9.26 -16.36
C ARG A 173 6.12 8.71 -14.99
N SER A 174 6.20 9.57 -13.97
CA SER A 174 5.75 9.24 -12.62
C SER A 174 4.24 8.98 -12.59
N ARG A 175 3.85 7.89 -11.97
CA ARG A 175 2.47 7.41 -11.80
C ARG A 175 2.30 6.91 -10.38
N HIS A 176 1.03 6.75 -9.99
CA HIS A 176 0.73 6.01 -8.76
C HIS A 176 -0.47 5.06 -8.97
N GLU A 177 -0.52 4.02 -8.17
CA GLU A 177 -1.64 3.10 -8.03
C GLU A 177 -2.01 2.99 -6.55
N ASP A 178 -3.27 3.30 -6.24
CA ASP A 178 -3.81 3.24 -4.89
C ASP A 178 -4.52 1.92 -4.66
N ILE A 179 -4.13 1.21 -3.61
CA ILE A 179 -4.63 -0.12 -3.23
C ILE A 179 -5.59 0.03 -2.05
N GLU A 180 -6.75 -0.61 -2.15
CA GLU A 180 -7.73 -0.70 -1.07
C GLU A 180 -8.20 -2.14 -0.89
N ILE A 181 -8.17 -2.68 0.32
CA ILE A 181 -8.62 -4.03 0.65
C ILE A 181 -10.07 -4.00 1.10
N VAL A 182 -10.96 -4.39 0.21
CA VAL A 182 -12.39 -4.48 0.53
C VAL A 182 -12.66 -5.75 1.33
N THR A 183 -13.17 -5.59 2.56
CA THR A 183 -13.62 -6.70 3.40
C THR A 183 -15.13 -6.79 3.42
N GLY A 184 -15.69 -7.95 3.83
CA GLY A 184 -17.13 -8.16 3.91
C GLY A 184 -17.88 -7.22 4.89
N HIS A 185 -17.14 -6.43 5.67
CA HIS A 185 -17.69 -5.42 6.58
C HIS A 185 -17.88 -4.04 5.93
N TYR A 186 -17.40 -3.86 4.70
CA TYR A 186 -17.63 -2.65 3.91
C TYR A 186 -19.09 -2.60 3.48
N ARG A 187 -19.92 -1.78 4.15
CA ARG A 187 -21.33 -1.62 3.87
C ARG A 187 -21.72 -0.12 3.83
N GLY A 188 -22.77 0.18 3.06
CA GLY A 188 -23.38 1.50 3.03
C GLY A 188 -22.49 2.61 2.46
N ALA A 189 -22.48 3.77 3.11
CA ALA A 189 -21.81 4.98 2.63
C ALA A 189 -20.31 4.79 2.39
N HIS A 190 -19.61 4.03 3.25
CA HIS A 190 -18.17 3.76 3.11
C HIS A 190 -17.86 2.94 1.86
N ALA A 191 -18.63 1.88 1.58
CA ALA A 191 -18.49 1.12 0.33
C ALA A 191 -18.71 1.99 -0.91
N GLY A 192 -19.71 2.88 -0.85
CA GLY A 192 -19.97 3.85 -1.92
C GLY A 192 -18.85 4.85 -2.12
N ALA A 193 -18.22 5.32 -1.03
CA ALA A 193 -17.08 6.23 -1.09
C ALA A 193 -15.86 5.56 -1.72
N VAL A 194 -15.50 4.36 -1.29
CA VAL A 194 -14.41 3.56 -1.87
C VAL A 194 -14.65 3.28 -3.35
N ALA A 195 -15.87 2.89 -3.74
CA ALA A 195 -16.21 2.66 -5.16
C ALA A 195 -16.05 3.93 -6.03
N ARG A 196 -16.22 5.12 -5.45
CA ARG A 196 -16.06 6.40 -6.16
C ARG A 196 -14.64 6.98 -6.09
N SER A 197 -13.79 6.46 -5.19
CA SER A 197 -12.45 7.00 -4.97
C SER A 197 -11.50 6.80 -6.15
N GLY A 198 -11.77 5.78 -6.99
CA GLY A 198 -10.87 5.40 -8.08
C GLY A 198 -9.73 4.47 -7.64
N PHE A 199 -9.75 4.02 -6.39
CA PHE A 199 -8.76 3.08 -5.88
C PHE A 199 -8.88 1.70 -6.56
N SER A 200 -7.74 1.02 -6.72
CA SER A 200 -7.71 -0.39 -7.12
C SER A 200 -8.18 -1.26 -5.96
N CYS A 201 -9.42 -1.73 -6.05
CA CYS A 201 -10.05 -2.50 -4.98
C CYS A 201 -9.72 -3.98 -5.09
N TYR A 202 -9.22 -4.55 -4.01
CA TYR A 202 -8.91 -5.98 -3.89
C TYR A 202 -9.85 -6.62 -2.87
N ARG A 203 -10.69 -7.58 -3.34
CA ARG A 203 -11.60 -8.31 -2.45
C ARG A 203 -10.92 -9.53 -1.86
N ALA A 204 -10.97 -9.65 -0.54
CA ALA A 204 -10.56 -10.86 0.16
C ALA A 204 -11.68 -11.90 0.11
N ILE A 205 -11.68 -12.78 -0.89
CA ILE A 205 -12.59 -13.93 -0.98
C ILE A 205 -11.79 -15.16 -0.54
N GLY A 206 -12.17 -15.77 0.59
CA GLY A 206 -11.80 -17.11 1.07
C GLY A 206 -10.53 -17.75 0.49
N GLY A 207 -9.34 -17.16 0.68
CA GLY A 207 -8.06 -17.70 0.21
C GLY A 207 -7.68 -17.39 -1.25
N MET A 208 -8.60 -16.91 -2.09
CA MET A 208 -8.30 -16.46 -3.44
C MET A 208 -8.60 -14.96 -3.58
N PHE A 209 -7.61 -14.19 -4.01
CA PHE A 209 -7.81 -12.80 -4.42
C PHE A 209 -8.37 -12.77 -5.84
N GLY A 210 -9.62 -12.37 -5.99
CA GLY A 210 -10.17 -11.91 -7.26
C GLY A 210 -9.76 -10.45 -7.43
N GLY A 211 -8.77 -10.16 -8.27
CA GLY A 211 -8.41 -8.78 -8.62
C GLY A 211 -9.43 -8.23 -9.60
N CYS A 212 -10.10 -7.13 -9.27
CA CYS A 212 -10.63 -6.22 -10.28
C CYS A 212 -9.52 -5.20 -10.52
N ALA A 213 -8.63 -5.48 -11.48
CA ALA A 213 -7.68 -4.49 -11.94
C ALA A 213 -8.45 -3.43 -12.71
N SER A 214 -8.67 -2.27 -12.10
CA SER A 214 -8.93 -1.07 -12.87
C SER A 214 -7.58 -0.49 -13.23
N THR A 215 -7.13 -0.75 -14.45
CA THR A 215 -5.97 -0.08 -15.02
C THR A 215 -6.18 1.42 -14.94
N GLY A 216 -5.31 2.09 -14.19
CA GLY A 216 -5.28 3.54 -14.03
C GLY A 216 -5.10 4.24 -15.37
N ARG A 217 -6.21 4.52 -16.04
CA ARG A 217 -6.28 5.47 -17.13
C ARG A 217 -6.92 6.72 -16.56
N ARG A 218 -6.25 7.84 -16.65
CA ARG A 218 -6.89 9.17 -16.58
C ARG A 218 -8.03 9.19 -17.60
N GLY A 219 -9.25 9.04 -17.11
CA GLY A 219 -10.46 8.95 -17.93
C GLY A 219 -11.33 7.85 -17.34
N GLY A 220 -12.21 8.24 -16.40
CA GLY A 220 -13.05 7.32 -15.64
C GLY A 220 -13.72 6.27 -16.49
N SER A 221 -13.29 5.06 -16.35
CA SER A 221 -14.13 3.89 -16.61
C SER A 221 -14.55 3.35 -15.25
N ARG A 222 -15.67 3.85 -14.80
CA ARG A 222 -16.42 3.32 -13.66
C ARG A 222 -16.73 1.86 -14.00
N HIS A 223 -16.35 0.95 -13.11
CA HIS A 223 -16.83 -0.42 -13.18
C HIS A 223 -18.23 -0.45 -12.52
N PRO A 224 -19.35 -0.42 -13.28
CA PRO A 224 -20.71 -0.30 -12.73
C PRO A 224 -21.06 -1.49 -11.82
N ARG A 225 -20.49 -2.66 -12.10
CA ARG A 225 -20.75 -3.90 -11.34
C ARG A 225 -20.23 -3.90 -9.91
N LEU A 226 -19.14 -3.17 -9.62
CA LEU A 226 -18.59 -3.13 -8.26
C LEU A 226 -19.51 -2.33 -7.33
N ALA A 227 -20.11 -1.25 -7.83
CA ALA A 227 -21.08 -0.46 -7.08
C ALA A 227 -22.38 -1.24 -6.81
N GLU A 228 -22.85 -2.04 -7.78
CA GLU A 228 -24.04 -2.90 -7.61
C GLU A 228 -23.77 -4.06 -6.65
N GLU A 229 -22.60 -4.69 -6.70
CA GLU A 229 -22.23 -5.79 -5.80
C GLU A 229 -21.96 -5.37 -4.36
N LEU A 230 -21.59 -4.09 -4.12
CA LEU A 230 -21.35 -3.55 -2.79
C LEU A 230 -22.63 -3.01 -2.12
N LEU A 231 -23.68 -2.73 -2.91
CA LEU A 231 -24.96 -2.18 -2.43
C LEU A 231 -26.08 -3.23 -2.33
N GLY A 232 -25.81 -4.48 -2.75
CA GLY A 232 -26.76 -5.62 -2.70
C GLY A 232 -26.71 -6.41 -1.40
#